data_9844f096f0210cd8d913d7930ab6980f
#
_entry.id   9844f096f0210cd8d913d7930ab6980f
#
_cell.length_a   1.000
_cell.length_b   1.000
_cell.length_c   1.000
_cell.angle_alpha   90.00
_cell.angle_beta   90.00
_cell.angle_gamma   90.00
#
_symmetry.space_group_name_H-M   'P 1'
#
loop_
_entity.id
_entity.type
_entity.pdbx_description
1 polymer ?
#
loop_
_entity_poly.entity_id
_entity_poly.type
_entity_poly.pdbx_seq_one_letter_code
_entity_poly.pdbx_strand_id
1 'polypeptide(L)'
;PTINSVSRIARNASNDTVRVSASSGSNNSGTITYGVNTSNSAPTSFQSSTDFTQSRGTTRYYFAKQGGIASSGTAHVSAAVDQAPNSFSFTAVSNATSGSSHSATATMAGLLDPTTASAVNGTVSPTTGIVTGTTITASGTAPSSGSKTIAVTVGGVTGNFVISTATPSDTTPTAFSFTDATGANASTVTTSNTINISGIDATTNVTASGNGTVSVNGGSYTNSTTITNGQSINVRLTSNGTLGTNNFVETTVNIGGVTDTWRVTNRNQ
;
A
#
# COMPACT_ATOMS: atom_id res chain seq x y z
N PRO A 1 12.00 -26.24 49.77
CA PRO A 1 11.06 -25.90 48.73
C PRO A 1 11.75 -25.60 47.44
N THR A 2 11.07 -25.74 46.32
CA THR A 2 11.57 -25.45 44.98
C THR A 2 10.66 -24.41 44.35
N ILE A 3 11.24 -23.33 43.74
CA ILE A 3 10.45 -22.36 42.99
C ILE A 3 10.12 -22.98 41.62
N ASN A 4 8.84 -23.05 41.31
CA ASN A 4 8.33 -23.59 40.03
C ASN A 4 8.26 -22.50 38.98
N SER A 5 7.85 -21.28 39.33
CA SER A 5 7.78 -20.15 38.44
C SER A 5 7.87 -18.81 39.17
N VAL A 6 8.39 -17.82 38.49
CA VAL A 6 8.34 -16.40 38.82
C VAL A 6 7.82 -15.66 37.62
N SER A 7 6.61 -15.14 37.67
CA SER A 7 5.94 -14.57 36.52
C SER A 7 5.26 -13.24 36.85
N ARG A 8 5.31 -12.31 35.92
CA ARG A 8 4.55 -11.08 36.00
C ARG A 8 3.06 -11.39 35.82
N ILE A 9 2.23 -10.88 36.71
CA ILE A 9 0.77 -11.02 36.66
C ILE A 9 0.04 -9.70 36.42
N ALA A 10 0.69 -8.56 36.74
CA ALA A 10 0.16 -7.23 36.47
C ALA A 10 1.30 -6.21 36.29
N ARG A 11 0.97 -5.08 35.71
CA ARG A 11 1.92 -3.96 35.48
C ARG A 11 1.19 -2.63 35.59
N ASN A 12 1.88 -1.64 36.14
CA ASN A 12 1.48 -0.23 36.12
C ASN A 12 2.65 0.65 35.65
N ALA A 13 2.48 1.97 35.65
CA ALA A 13 3.48 2.93 35.15
C ALA A 13 4.87 2.78 35.79
N SER A 14 4.97 2.32 37.02
CA SER A 14 6.22 2.28 37.77
C SER A 14 6.67 0.88 38.16
N ASN A 15 5.73 -0.05 38.30
CA ASN A 15 5.98 -1.35 38.90
C ASN A 15 5.31 -2.50 38.14
N ASP A 16 5.92 -3.67 38.26
CA ASP A 16 5.30 -4.96 37.96
C ASP A 16 4.79 -5.60 39.27
N THR A 17 3.66 -6.31 39.20
CA THR A 17 3.28 -7.29 40.22
C THR A 17 3.74 -8.66 39.76
N VAL A 18 4.61 -9.29 40.53
CA VAL A 18 5.23 -10.58 40.22
C VAL A 18 4.70 -11.63 41.18
N ARG A 19 4.26 -12.75 40.64
CA ARG A 19 3.80 -13.91 41.42
C ARG A 19 4.83 -15.00 41.44
N VAL A 20 5.09 -15.55 42.64
CA VAL A 20 6.00 -16.67 42.84
C VAL A 20 5.17 -17.93 43.13
N SER A 21 5.46 -19.01 42.45
CA SER A 21 4.92 -20.34 42.71
C SER A 21 6.04 -21.27 43.15
N ALA A 22 5.79 -22.01 44.20
CA ALA A 22 6.74 -22.99 44.76
C ALA A 22 6.06 -24.28 45.23
N SER A 23 6.81 -25.36 45.20
CA SER A 23 6.44 -26.68 45.73
C SER A 23 7.22 -27.02 46.98
N SER A 24 6.57 -27.84 47.88
CA SER A 24 7.21 -28.33 49.09
C SER A 24 8.37 -29.26 48.77
N GLY A 25 9.44 -29.17 49.54
CA GLY A 25 10.51 -30.18 49.54
C GLY A 25 10.04 -31.42 50.33
N SER A 26 10.51 -32.61 49.87
CA SER A 26 10.09 -33.93 50.37
C SER A 26 10.32 -34.13 51.88
N ASN A 27 11.23 -33.38 52.49
CA ASN A 27 11.62 -33.55 53.89
C ASN A 27 11.36 -32.32 54.73
N ASN A 28 10.57 -31.33 54.25
CA ASN A 28 10.28 -30.12 54.94
C ASN A 28 8.79 -30.05 55.34
N SER A 29 8.55 -29.79 56.64
CA SER A 29 7.20 -29.52 57.15
C SER A 29 6.95 -28.01 57.31
N GLY A 30 5.68 -27.63 57.28
CA GLY A 30 5.25 -26.25 57.48
C GLY A 30 4.86 -25.51 56.18
N THR A 31 4.31 -24.34 56.35
CA THR A 31 3.85 -23.49 55.26
C THR A 31 5.00 -22.90 54.49
N ILE A 32 4.88 -22.83 53.18
CA ILE A 32 5.82 -22.10 52.32
C ILE A 32 5.58 -20.60 52.50
N THR A 33 6.67 -19.88 52.74
CA THR A 33 6.68 -18.42 52.76
C THR A 33 7.62 -17.91 51.66
N TYR A 34 7.42 -16.68 51.22
CA TYR A 34 8.09 -16.12 50.05
C TYR A 34 8.84 -14.86 50.40
N GLY A 35 9.96 -14.62 49.74
CA GLY A 35 10.80 -13.45 49.94
C GLY A 35 11.44 -12.95 48.69
N VAL A 36 11.87 -11.70 48.65
CA VAL A 36 12.52 -11.05 47.53
C VAL A 36 13.78 -10.29 48.01
N ASN A 37 14.80 -10.30 47.17
CA ASN A 37 16.05 -9.55 47.40
C ASN A 37 16.59 -8.91 46.10
N THR A 38 17.45 -7.94 46.25
CA THR A 38 18.18 -7.28 45.12
C THR A 38 19.37 -8.11 44.68
N SER A 39 19.86 -9.03 45.48
CA SER A 39 20.96 -9.94 45.18
C SER A 39 20.49 -11.40 45.31
N ASN A 40 21.25 -12.33 44.74
CA ASN A 40 20.99 -13.76 44.84
C ASN A 40 21.40 -14.35 46.21
N SER A 41 20.94 -13.72 47.27
CA SER A 41 21.08 -14.20 48.65
C SER A 41 19.76 -14.13 49.32
N ALA A 42 19.42 -15.13 50.18
CA ALA A 42 18.14 -15.23 50.84
C ALA A 42 17.86 -13.98 51.66
N PRO A 43 16.65 -13.40 51.58
CA PRO A 43 16.28 -12.22 52.38
C PRO A 43 16.12 -12.59 53.85
N THR A 44 16.17 -11.57 54.68
CA THR A 44 15.96 -11.74 56.15
C THR A 44 14.49 -11.92 56.50
N SER A 45 13.56 -11.42 55.66
CA SER A 45 12.11 -11.50 55.88
C SER A 45 11.40 -12.29 54.76
N PHE A 46 10.38 -13.06 55.19
CA PHE A 46 9.52 -13.82 54.29
C PHE A 46 8.05 -13.54 54.69
N GLN A 47 7.17 -13.57 53.68
CA GLN A 47 5.72 -13.33 53.82
C GLN A 47 4.92 -14.54 53.31
N SER A 48 3.65 -14.60 53.66
CA SER A 48 2.74 -15.63 53.16
C SER A 48 2.20 -15.30 51.74
N SER A 49 2.18 -14.03 51.35
CA SER A 49 1.77 -13.62 50.01
C SER A 49 2.75 -14.11 48.94
N THR A 50 2.22 -14.62 47.85
CA THR A 50 2.95 -15.00 46.68
C THR A 50 3.28 -13.85 45.74
N ASP A 51 2.66 -12.67 45.98
CA ASP A 51 2.71 -11.54 45.07
C ASP A 51 3.61 -10.43 45.63
N PHE A 52 4.45 -9.90 44.79
CA PHE A 52 5.45 -8.89 45.12
C PHE A 52 5.38 -7.73 44.12
N THR A 53 5.66 -6.52 44.58
CA THR A 53 5.84 -5.35 43.74
C THR A 53 7.30 -5.21 43.39
N GLN A 54 7.63 -5.13 42.11
CA GLN A 54 8.98 -4.94 41.58
C GLN A 54 9.01 -3.68 40.72
N SER A 55 9.95 -2.78 41.00
CA SER A 55 10.17 -1.59 40.16
C SER A 55 10.60 -2.00 38.74
N ARG A 56 10.07 -1.30 37.76
CA ARG A 56 10.43 -1.53 36.33
C ARG A 56 11.89 -1.23 36.07
N GLY A 57 12.48 -1.95 35.13
CA GLY A 57 13.92 -1.83 34.79
C GLY A 57 14.86 -2.45 35.83
N THR A 58 14.35 -3.24 36.76
CA THR A 58 15.18 -3.85 37.80
C THR A 58 15.18 -5.37 37.69
N THR A 59 16.25 -6.00 38.22
CA THR A 59 16.32 -7.43 38.47
C THR A 59 16.10 -7.68 39.95
N ARG A 60 15.25 -8.63 40.28
CA ARG A 60 15.03 -9.11 41.66
C ARG A 60 15.18 -10.63 41.69
N TYR A 61 15.56 -11.14 42.87
CA TYR A 61 15.71 -12.57 43.14
C TYR A 61 14.62 -12.98 44.14
N TYR A 62 13.86 -13.98 43.77
CA TYR A 62 12.73 -14.51 44.57
C TYR A 62 13.08 -15.82 45.18
N PHE A 63 12.61 -16.01 46.41
CA PHE A 63 12.92 -17.17 47.26
C PHE A 63 11.65 -17.73 47.84
N ALA A 64 11.65 -19.04 48.04
CA ALA A 64 10.67 -19.73 48.87
C ALA A 64 11.37 -20.32 50.07
N LYS A 65 10.72 -20.28 51.27
CA LYS A 65 11.24 -20.84 52.53
C LYS A 65 10.22 -21.76 53.15
N GLN A 66 10.65 -22.91 53.58
CA GLN A 66 9.82 -23.88 54.29
C GLN A 66 10.65 -24.60 55.34
N GLY A 67 10.11 -24.77 56.59
CA GLY A 67 10.81 -25.45 57.69
C GLY A 67 12.20 -24.87 57.99
N GLY A 68 12.36 -23.55 57.85
CA GLY A 68 13.64 -22.87 58.08
C GLY A 68 14.61 -22.87 56.91
N ILE A 69 14.38 -23.67 55.85
CA ILE A 69 15.24 -23.82 54.68
C ILE A 69 14.71 -22.95 53.53
N ALA A 70 15.52 -22.06 52.99
CA ALA A 70 15.21 -21.26 51.82
C ALA A 70 15.69 -21.96 50.54
N SER A 71 14.95 -21.77 49.45
CA SER A 71 15.38 -22.17 48.08
C SER A 71 16.56 -21.33 47.63
N SER A 72 17.20 -21.72 46.55
CA SER A 72 18.05 -20.82 45.76
C SER A 72 17.20 -19.68 45.17
N GLY A 73 17.80 -18.55 44.91
CA GLY A 73 17.12 -17.38 44.32
C GLY A 73 16.84 -17.61 42.85
N THR A 74 15.61 -17.29 42.43
CA THR A 74 15.21 -17.27 41.04
C THR A 74 15.10 -15.82 40.55
N ALA A 75 15.87 -15.46 39.56
CA ALA A 75 15.87 -14.10 39.02
C ALA A 75 14.62 -13.82 38.19
N HIS A 76 14.09 -12.62 38.33
CA HIS A 76 13.10 -12.03 37.44
C HIS A 76 13.57 -10.63 37.02
N VAL A 77 13.64 -10.41 35.69
CA VAL A 77 14.01 -9.13 35.11
C VAL A 77 12.74 -8.43 34.67
N SER A 78 12.45 -7.27 35.27
CA SER A 78 11.36 -6.43 34.82
C SER A 78 11.84 -5.49 33.72
N ALA A 79 11.25 -5.54 32.54
CA ALA A 79 11.57 -4.60 31.47
C ALA A 79 11.26 -3.16 31.91
N ALA A 80 12.18 -2.24 31.61
CA ALA A 80 12.00 -0.82 31.93
C ALA A 80 10.79 -0.22 31.21
N VAL A 81 10.67 -0.57 29.92
CA VAL A 81 9.58 -0.12 29.05
C VAL A 81 9.29 -1.26 28.05
N ASP A 82 8.02 -1.52 27.79
CA ASP A 82 7.59 -2.45 26.75
C ASP A 82 6.46 -1.78 25.95
N GLN A 83 6.86 -0.87 25.08
CA GLN A 83 5.99 0.00 24.28
C GLN A 83 5.96 -0.41 22.80
N ALA A 84 6.66 -1.48 22.42
CA ALA A 84 6.66 -1.95 21.03
C ALA A 84 5.43 -2.84 20.78
N PRO A 85 4.56 -2.49 19.83
CA PRO A 85 3.48 -3.37 19.41
C PRO A 85 4.01 -4.54 18.58
N ASN A 86 3.16 -5.54 18.36
CA ASN A 86 3.35 -6.47 17.25
C ASN A 86 3.36 -5.71 15.91
N SER A 87 3.90 -6.33 14.86
CA SER A 87 3.82 -5.75 13.52
C SER A 87 2.36 -5.42 13.16
N PHE A 88 2.14 -4.29 12.53
CA PHE A 88 0.84 -3.83 12.06
C PHE A 88 0.95 -3.29 10.64
N SER A 89 -0.16 -3.28 9.91
CA SER A 89 -0.24 -2.78 8.55
C SER A 89 -1.56 -2.05 8.32
N PHE A 90 -1.58 -1.23 7.28
CA PHE A 90 -2.77 -0.54 6.81
C PHE A 90 -3.16 -1.08 5.43
N THR A 91 -4.46 -1.15 5.16
CA THR A 91 -4.93 -1.47 3.81
C THR A 91 -4.58 -0.32 2.86
N ALA A 92 -3.88 -0.65 1.77
CA ALA A 92 -3.52 0.34 0.76
C ALA A 92 -4.74 0.82 -0.02
N VAL A 93 -4.68 2.04 -0.53
CA VAL A 93 -5.66 2.61 -1.47
C VAL A 93 -5.02 2.68 -2.85
N SER A 94 -5.69 2.09 -3.85
CA SER A 94 -5.30 2.14 -5.26
C SER A 94 -6.30 2.95 -6.07
N ASN A 95 -5.87 3.48 -7.22
CA ASN A 95 -6.70 4.27 -8.14
C ASN A 95 -7.36 5.51 -7.48
N ALA A 96 -6.68 6.11 -6.52
CA ALA A 96 -7.14 7.32 -5.88
C ALA A 96 -7.16 8.50 -6.87
N THR A 97 -8.15 9.37 -6.74
CA THR A 97 -8.14 10.66 -7.45
C THR A 97 -7.07 11.56 -6.87
N SER A 98 -6.25 12.19 -7.73
CA SER A 98 -5.24 13.17 -7.32
C SER A 98 -5.85 14.23 -6.38
N GLY A 99 -5.15 14.51 -5.27
CA GLY A 99 -5.58 15.49 -4.27
C GLY A 99 -6.70 15.02 -3.34
N SER A 100 -7.30 13.84 -3.53
CA SER A 100 -8.32 13.31 -2.62
C SER A 100 -7.72 12.84 -1.29
N SER A 101 -8.47 13.01 -0.19
CA SER A 101 -8.07 12.56 1.14
C SER A 101 -8.49 11.12 1.38
N HIS A 102 -7.59 10.32 1.93
CA HIS A 102 -7.80 8.92 2.27
C HIS A 102 -7.32 8.60 3.67
N SER A 103 -7.92 7.58 4.28
CA SER A 103 -7.50 7.08 5.58
C SER A 103 -7.61 5.55 5.65
N ALA A 104 -6.82 4.96 6.52
CA ALA A 104 -6.88 3.55 6.86
C ALA A 104 -6.62 3.36 8.35
N THR A 105 -7.12 2.27 8.91
CA THR A 105 -7.02 1.97 10.33
C THR A 105 -6.21 0.72 10.58
N ALA A 106 -5.57 0.65 11.74
CA ALA A 106 -4.92 -0.54 12.27
C ALA A 106 -5.17 -0.63 13.78
N THR A 107 -5.45 -1.82 14.28
CA THR A 107 -5.63 -2.07 15.71
C THR A 107 -4.34 -2.60 16.32
N MET A 108 -3.89 -1.97 17.38
CA MET A 108 -2.63 -2.30 18.05
C MET A 108 -2.77 -3.55 18.91
N ALA A 109 -1.74 -4.38 18.90
CA ALA A 109 -1.64 -5.58 19.73
C ALA A 109 -0.22 -5.71 20.31
N GLY A 110 -0.09 -6.41 21.43
CA GLY A 110 1.21 -6.72 22.04
C GLY A 110 1.81 -5.60 22.87
N LEU A 111 1.15 -4.46 23.01
CA LEU A 111 1.60 -3.38 23.90
C LEU A 111 1.34 -3.71 25.34
N LEU A 112 2.36 -3.65 26.17
CA LEU A 112 2.26 -3.83 27.63
C LEU A 112 2.21 -2.48 28.35
N ASP A 113 2.77 -1.44 27.76
CA ASP A 113 2.76 -0.07 28.28
C ASP A 113 2.14 0.90 27.26
N PRO A 114 1.51 1.99 27.71
CA PRO A 114 1.07 3.05 26.82
C PRO A 114 2.23 3.65 26.05
N THR A 115 2.01 3.90 24.76
CA THR A 115 3.02 4.48 23.86
C THR A 115 2.45 5.62 23.03
N THR A 116 3.29 6.16 22.15
CA THR A 116 2.96 7.24 21.23
C THR A 116 3.06 6.78 19.78
N ALA A 117 2.35 7.47 18.90
CA ALA A 117 2.48 7.31 17.44
C ALA A 117 2.93 8.62 16.80
N SER A 118 3.64 8.47 15.70
CA SER A 118 4.01 9.56 14.79
C SER A 118 3.82 9.12 13.35
N ALA A 119 3.68 10.07 12.43
CA ALA A 119 3.57 9.78 11.02
C ALA A 119 4.47 10.70 10.18
N VAL A 120 5.02 10.17 9.09
CA VAL A 120 5.75 10.90 8.06
C VAL A 120 4.93 10.89 6.78
N ASN A 121 4.87 12.01 6.07
CA ASN A 121 4.09 12.23 4.84
C ASN A 121 2.56 12.19 5.01
N GLY A 122 2.06 12.25 6.24
CA GLY A 122 0.63 12.22 6.55
C GLY A 122 0.40 12.47 8.02
N THR A 123 -0.75 12.04 8.52
CA THR A 123 -1.14 12.16 9.93
C THR A 123 -1.54 10.82 10.50
N VAL A 124 -1.46 10.71 11.84
CA VAL A 124 -1.98 9.57 12.61
C VAL A 124 -2.76 10.07 13.81
N SER A 125 -3.83 9.37 14.18
CA SER A 125 -4.63 9.66 15.37
C SER A 125 -5.15 8.36 15.99
N PRO A 126 -5.13 8.23 17.34
CA PRO A 126 -4.49 9.10 18.32
C PRO A 126 -2.95 9.07 18.24
N THR A 127 -2.30 10.08 18.83
CA THR A 127 -0.81 10.17 18.89
C THR A 127 -0.25 9.75 20.24
N THR A 128 -1.08 9.65 21.27
CA THR A 128 -0.68 9.33 22.65
C THR A 128 -1.66 8.35 23.31
N GLY A 129 -1.26 7.72 24.39
CA GLY A 129 -2.11 6.80 25.15
C GLY A 129 -2.45 5.51 24.41
N ILE A 130 -1.63 5.11 23.45
CA ILE A 130 -1.87 3.93 22.63
C ILE A 130 -1.52 2.68 23.44
N VAL A 131 -2.48 1.79 23.56
CA VAL A 131 -2.40 0.51 24.26
C VAL A 131 -2.90 -0.61 23.35
N THR A 132 -2.74 -1.86 23.75
CA THR A 132 -3.36 -3.01 23.08
C THR A 132 -4.87 -2.81 22.98
N GLY A 133 -5.42 -3.01 21.78
CA GLY A 133 -6.83 -2.74 21.45
C GLY A 133 -7.11 -1.34 20.91
N THR A 134 -6.16 -0.40 21.01
CA THR A 134 -6.32 0.93 20.41
C THR A 134 -6.31 0.81 18.88
N THR A 135 -7.32 1.39 18.25
CA THR A 135 -7.35 1.57 16.79
C THR A 135 -6.75 2.93 16.45
N ILE A 136 -5.71 2.92 15.62
CA ILE A 136 -5.10 4.13 15.07
C ILE A 136 -5.55 4.34 13.62
N THR A 137 -5.69 5.60 13.21
CA THR A 137 -6.07 5.99 11.85
C THR A 137 -4.90 6.75 11.22
N ALA A 138 -4.37 6.23 10.13
CA ALA A 138 -3.44 6.95 9.25
C ALA A 138 -4.22 7.71 8.20
N SER A 139 -3.85 8.96 7.91
CA SER A 139 -4.54 9.76 6.90
C SER A 139 -3.56 10.54 6.05
N GLY A 140 -3.91 10.73 4.78
CA GLY A 140 -3.12 11.53 3.85
C GLY A 140 -3.85 11.81 2.56
N THR A 141 -3.25 12.71 1.76
CA THR A 141 -3.77 13.13 0.46
C THR A 141 -3.05 12.37 -0.65
N ALA A 142 -3.81 11.89 -1.63
CA ALA A 142 -3.29 11.22 -2.81
C ALA A 142 -2.33 12.15 -3.59
N PRO A 143 -1.20 11.64 -4.08
CA PRO A 143 -0.25 12.42 -4.87
C PRO A 143 -0.86 12.81 -6.23
N SER A 144 -0.21 13.71 -6.96
CA SER A 144 -0.61 14.08 -8.32
C SER A 144 -0.46 12.91 -9.31
N SER A 145 0.52 12.05 -9.08
CA SER A 145 0.77 10.81 -9.84
C SER A 145 1.58 9.83 -9.00
N GLY A 146 1.52 8.54 -9.35
CA GLY A 146 2.27 7.48 -8.68
C GLY A 146 1.76 7.13 -7.30
N SER A 147 2.66 6.85 -6.36
CA SER A 147 2.34 6.37 -5.01
C SER A 147 2.94 7.27 -3.94
N LYS A 148 2.20 7.43 -2.84
CA LYS A 148 2.66 8.07 -1.61
C LYS A 148 2.58 7.08 -0.46
N THR A 149 3.66 6.94 0.29
CA THR A 149 3.70 6.12 1.50
C THR A 149 3.66 7.03 2.73
N ILE A 150 2.72 6.76 3.62
CA ILE A 150 2.63 7.35 4.94
C ILE A 150 3.18 6.32 5.92
N ALA A 151 4.35 6.61 6.47
CA ALA A 151 5.00 5.75 7.45
C ALA A 151 4.51 6.14 8.85
N VAL A 152 3.85 5.22 9.54
CA VAL A 152 3.35 5.41 10.90
C VAL A 152 4.20 4.58 11.84
N THR A 153 4.81 5.24 12.84
CA THR A 153 5.63 4.58 13.85
C THR A 153 4.92 4.61 15.19
N VAL A 154 4.76 3.44 15.81
CA VAL A 154 4.17 3.25 17.14
C VAL A 154 5.18 2.48 17.98
N GLY A 155 5.65 3.08 19.09
CA GLY A 155 6.60 2.42 19.99
C GLY A 155 7.85 1.86 19.30
N GLY A 156 8.32 2.51 18.22
CA GLY A 156 9.48 2.07 17.44
C GLY A 156 9.17 1.07 16.30
N VAL A 157 7.96 0.55 16.20
CA VAL A 157 7.53 -0.32 15.08
C VAL A 157 6.82 0.53 14.04
N THR A 158 7.18 0.33 12.76
CA THR A 158 6.61 1.11 11.64
C THR A 158 5.69 0.25 10.79
N GLY A 159 4.49 0.78 10.52
CA GLY A 159 3.54 0.28 9.53
C GLY A 159 3.32 1.32 8.43
N ASN A 160 3.12 0.88 7.20
CA ASN A 160 2.98 1.75 6.04
C ASN A 160 1.53 1.78 5.52
N PHE A 161 1.01 2.99 5.31
CA PHE A 161 -0.21 3.25 4.57
C PHE A 161 0.14 3.81 3.19
N VAL A 162 -0.19 3.08 2.13
CA VAL A 162 0.14 3.47 0.75
C VAL A 162 -1.11 3.95 0.03
N ILE A 163 -1.01 5.11 -0.62
CA ILE A 163 -2.04 5.69 -1.49
C ILE A 163 -1.44 5.83 -2.88
N SER A 164 -2.04 5.14 -3.87
CA SER A 164 -1.61 5.18 -5.28
C SER A 164 -2.71 5.81 -6.12
N THR A 165 -2.34 6.78 -6.95
CA THR A 165 -3.25 7.34 -7.97
C THR A 165 -3.38 6.41 -9.17
N ALA A 166 -4.51 6.50 -9.87
CA ALA A 166 -4.64 5.89 -11.19
C ALA A 166 -3.56 6.46 -12.12
N THR A 167 -2.91 5.61 -12.88
CA THR A 167 -2.07 6.08 -13.99
C THR A 167 -2.99 6.71 -15.03
N PRO A 168 -2.77 7.98 -15.44
CA PRO A 168 -3.53 8.56 -16.54
C PRO A 168 -3.36 7.70 -17.79
N SER A 169 -4.48 7.35 -18.42
CA SER A 169 -4.45 6.62 -19.68
C SER A 169 -3.90 7.51 -20.79
N ASP A 170 -2.89 7.03 -21.53
CA ASP A 170 -2.38 7.71 -22.71
C ASP A 170 -3.21 7.32 -23.93
N THR A 171 -3.93 8.28 -24.49
CA THR A 171 -4.74 8.15 -25.69
C THR A 171 -4.14 8.87 -26.89
N THR A 172 -2.93 9.45 -26.75
CA THR A 172 -2.24 10.25 -27.78
C THR A 172 -1.24 9.37 -28.51
N PRO A 173 -1.51 8.94 -29.76
CA PRO A 173 -0.59 8.08 -30.49
C PRO A 173 0.67 8.81 -30.89
N THR A 174 1.72 8.04 -31.18
CA THR A 174 2.86 8.52 -31.91
C THR A 174 2.40 9.07 -33.26
N ALA A 175 3.06 10.13 -33.75
CA ALA A 175 2.74 10.73 -35.04
C ALA A 175 2.72 9.65 -36.16
N PHE A 176 1.71 9.72 -36.99
CA PHE A 176 1.48 8.80 -38.11
C PHE A 176 1.22 9.56 -39.41
N SER A 177 1.39 8.90 -40.56
CA SER A 177 1.01 9.49 -41.84
C SER A 177 0.61 8.43 -42.88
N PHE A 178 -0.36 8.78 -43.70
CA PHE A 178 -0.75 8.01 -44.88
C PHE A 178 -0.03 8.55 -46.11
N THR A 179 0.34 7.66 -47.03
CA THR A 179 0.92 8.06 -48.30
C THR A 179 -0.16 8.51 -49.27
N ASP A 180 -0.07 9.73 -49.77
CA ASP A 180 -1.03 10.27 -50.73
C ASP A 180 -1.13 9.39 -51.97
N ALA A 181 -2.35 9.24 -52.46
CA ALA A 181 -2.62 8.49 -53.70
C ALA A 181 -2.71 9.44 -54.88
N THR A 182 -2.07 9.03 -56.00
CA THR A 182 -2.09 9.78 -57.28
C THR A 182 -2.56 8.90 -58.42
N GLY A 183 -3.07 9.50 -59.48
CA GLY A 183 -3.48 8.79 -60.68
C GLY A 183 -4.80 8.03 -60.54
N ALA A 184 -5.67 8.41 -59.62
CA ALA A 184 -6.97 7.77 -59.42
C ALA A 184 -7.89 8.04 -60.62
N ASN A 185 -8.70 7.04 -61.01
CA ASN A 185 -9.80 7.25 -61.94
C ASN A 185 -10.89 8.12 -61.33
N ALA A 186 -11.66 8.80 -62.14
CA ALA A 186 -12.79 9.59 -61.64
C ALA A 186 -13.83 8.71 -60.92
N SER A 187 -14.39 9.23 -59.82
CA SER A 187 -15.44 8.55 -59.02
C SER A 187 -15.11 7.13 -58.55
N THR A 188 -13.82 6.86 -58.28
CA THR A 188 -13.34 5.53 -57.89
C THR A 188 -12.98 5.51 -56.41
N VAL A 189 -13.38 4.46 -55.70
CA VAL A 189 -12.98 4.24 -54.31
C VAL A 189 -11.50 3.91 -54.26
N THR A 190 -10.74 4.71 -53.54
CA THR A 190 -9.29 4.54 -53.34
C THR A 190 -9.05 4.22 -51.85
N THR A 191 -8.10 3.33 -51.59
CA THR A 191 -7.71 2.93 -50.24
C THR A 191 -6.23 3.31 -49.99
N SER A 192 -5.94 3.87 -48.83
CA SER A 192 -4.56 4.23 -48.43
C SER A 192 -3.69 2.99 -48.16
N ASN A 193 -2.39 3.21 -47.98
CA ASN A 193 -1.57 2.23 -47.28
C ASN A 193 -2.10 1.94 -45.90
N THR A 194 -1.74 0.76 -45.36
CA THR A 194 -2.06 0.38 -43.96
C THR A 194 -0.90 0.82 -43.07
N ILE A 195 -1.23 1.43 -41.95
CA ILE A 195 -0.28 1.82 -40.90
C ILE A 195 -0.66 1.18 -39.58
N ASN A 196 0.31 0.99 -38.69
CA ASN A 196 0.07 0.51 -37.32
C ASN A 196 0.18 1.67 -36.35
N ILE A 197 -0.81 1.78 -35.46
CA ILE A 197 -0.84 2.83 -34.44
C ILE A 197 -0.08 2.35 -33.20
N SER A 198 0.76 3.25 -32.65
CA SER A 198 1.56 3.01 -31.47
C SER A 198 1.59 4.23 -30.54
N GLY A 199 2.06 4.05 -29.30
CA GLY A 199 2.23 5.13 -28.34
C GLY A 199 1.00 5.39 -27.46
N ILE A 200 -0.05 4.58 -27.55
CA ILE A 200 -1.23 4.67 -26.66
C ILE A 200 -1.29 3.45 -25.74
N ASP A 201 -1.79 3.64 -24.51
CA ASP A 201 -2.02 2.55 -23.55
C ASP A 201 -3.50 2.28 -23.28
N ALA A 202 -4.37 3.10 -23.88
CA ALA A 202 -5.83 2.96 -23.78
C ALA A 202 -6.51 3.03 -25.15
N THR A 203 -7.75 2.52 -25.18
CA THR A 203 -8.62 2.64 -26.37
C THR A 203 -8.86 4.11 -26.70
N THR A 204 -8.63 4.48 -27.95
CA THR A 204 -8.68 5.84 -28.45
C THR A 204 -9.67 5.99 -29.57
N ASN A 205 -10.35 7.13 -29.66
CA ASN A 205 -11.29 7.43 -30.72
C ASN A 205 -10.55 7.76 -32.03
N VAL A 206 -11.10 7.25 -33.13
CA VAL A 206 -10.69 7.53 -34.49
C VAL A 206 -11.84 8.17 -35.23
N THR A 207 -11.58 9.27 -35.93
CA THR A 207 -12.55 9.91 -36.81
C THR A 207 -11.92 10.26 -38.17
N ALA A 208 -12.71 10.18 -39.24
CA ALA A 208 -12.34 10.69 -40.55
C ALA A 208 -13.29 11.81 -40.94
N SER A 209 -12.75 12.92 -41.50
CA SER A 209 -13.55 14.08 -41.92
C SER A 209 -14.24 13.86 -43.28
N GLY A 210 -15.27 14.63 -43.54
CA GLY A 210 -15.97 14.64 -44.82
C GLY A 210 -16.51 13.26 -45.22
N ASN A 211 -16.22 12.81 -46.43
CA ASN A 211 -16.64 11.52 -47.00
C ASN A 211 -15.61 10.39 -46.75
N GLY A 212 -14.56 10.67 -45.98
CA GLY A 212 -13.56 9.67 -45.62
C GLY A 212 -14.13 8.62 -44.65
N THR A 213 -13.65 7.39 -44.80
CA THR A 213 -13.95 6.30 -43.89
C THR A 213 -12.71 5.53 -43.50
N VAL A 214 -12.64 5.00 -42.31
CA VAL A 214 -11.51 4.23 -41.78
C VAL A 214 -11.90 2.80 -41.49
N SER A 215 -10.95 1.89 -41.65
CA SER A 215 -11.06 0.49 -41.24
C SER A 215 -9.93 0.13 -40.30
N VAL A 216 -10.28 -0.41 -39.14
CA VAL A 216 -9.31 -0.91 -38.17
C VAL A 216 -9.24 -2.43 -38.26
N ASN A 217 -8.02 -2.98 -38.35
CA ASN A 217 -7.73 -4.42 -38.52
C ASN A 217 -8.53 -5.10 -39.63
N GLY A 218 -8.81 -4.38 -40.75
CA GLY A 218 -9.58 -4.92 -41.85
C GLY A 218 -11.07 -5.07 -41.61
N GLY A 219 -11.59 -4.44 -40.56
CA GLY A 219 -13.02 -4.38 -40.26
C GLY A 219 -13.80 -3.49 -41.22
N SER A 220 -15.07 -3.25 -40.94
CA SER A 220 -15.94 -2.38 -41.74
C SER A 220 -15.44 -0.95 -41.78
N TYR A 221 -15.62 -0.30 -42.92
CA TYR A 221 -15.29 1.13 -43.10
C TYR A 221 -16.39 2.02 -42.48
N THR A 222 -15.98 2.90 -41.57
CA THR A 222 -16.86 3.85 -40.86
C THR A 222 -16.21 5.23 -40.75
N ASN A 223 -17.00 6.28 -40.50
CA ASN A 223 -16.46 7.63 -40.25
C ASN A 223 -15.87 7.77 -38.86
N SER A 224 -16.28 6.91 -37.91
CA SER A 224 -15.83 6.92 -36.54
C SER A 224 -15.75 5.50 -35.98
N THR A 225 -14.69 5.22 -35.22
CA THR A 225 -14.46 3.94 -34.55
C THR A 225 -13.47 4.16 -33.39
N THR A 226 -12.98 3.09 -32.82
CA THR A 226 -11.91 3.13 -31.81
C THR A 226 -10.74 2.26 -32.24
N ILE A 227 -9.55 2.56 -31.70
CA ILE A 227 -8.31 1.83 -31.94
C ILE A 227 -7.55 1.61 -30.65
N THR A 228 -6.79 0.53 -30.57
CA THR A 228 -5.85 0.23 -29.49
C THR A 228 -4.43 0.11 -30.04
N ASN A 229 -3.45 0.13 -29.14
CA ASN A 229 -2.05 0.04 -29.49
C ASN A 229 -1.73 -1.21 -30.32
N GLY A 230 -0.95 -1.04 -31.39
CA GLY A 230 -0.54 -2.12 -32.28
C GLY A 230 -1.56 -2.50 -33.36
N GLN A 231 -2.80 -1.97 -33.31
CA GLN A 231 -3.79 -2.22 -34.35
C GLN A 231 -3.44 -1.47 -35.65
N SER A 232 -3.81 -2.08 -36.77
CA SER A 232 -3.63 -1.50 -38.11
C SER A 232 -4.85 -0.66 -38.51
N ILE A 233 -4.60 0.38 -39.30
CA ILE A 233 -5.64 1.23 -39.88
C ILE A 233 -5.32 1.60 -41.32
N ASN A 234 -6.36 1.71 -42.12
CA ASN A 234 -6.33 2.33 -43.45
C ASN A 234 -7.56 3.18 -43.70
N VAL A 235 -7.51 4.02 -44.70
CA VAL A 235 -8.50 5.03 -45.02
C VAL A 235 -9.07 4.78 -46.40
N ARG A 236 -10.34 5.04 -46.64
CA ARG A 236 -11.02 5.07 -47.94
C ARG A 236 -11.61 6.43 -48.23
N LEU A 237 -11.51 6.79 -49.48
CA LEU A 237 -12.11 8.00 -50.04
C LEU A 237 -12.48 7.74 -51.50
N THR A 238 -13.61 8.27 -51.96
CA THR A 238 -13.96 8.26 -53.37
C THR A 238 -13.31 9.46 -54.05
N SER A 239 -12.54 9.21 -55.12
CA SER A 239 -11.87 10.24 -55.89
C SER A 239 -12.85 11.22 -56.55
N ASN A 240 -12.36 12.39 -56.93
CA ASN A 240 -13.18 13.41 -57.59
C ASN A 240 -13.83 12.84 -58.88
N GLY A 241 -15.02 13.34 -59.20
CA GLY A 241 -15.76 12.95 -60.40
C GLY A 241 -15.16 13.41 -61.74
N THR A 242 -14.16 14.30 -61.70
CA THR A 242 -13.50 14.90 -62.88
C THR A 242 -12.04 14.55 -62.91
N LEU A 243 -11.51 14.16 -64.05
CA LEU A 243 -10.08 13.91 -64.27
C LEU A 243 -9.28 15.20 -64.29
N GLY A 244 -7.96 15.12 -63.99
CA GLY A 244 -7.00 16.21 -63.98
C GLY A 244 -6.17 16.26 -62.69
N THR A 245 -4.89 16.65 -62.83
CA THR A 245 -3.93 16.69 -61.69
C THR A 245 -4.29 17.70 -60.60
N ASN A 246 -5.11 18.68 -60.90
CA ASN A 246 -5.60 19.65 -59.89
C ASN A 246 -6.92 19.20 -59.24
N ASN A 247 -7.47 18.04 -59.66
CA ASN A 247 -8.68 17.47 -59.09
C ASN A 247 -8.30 16.43 -58.05
N PHE A 248 -8.49 16.79 -56.80
CA PHE A 248 -8.23 15.91 -55.65
C PHE A 248 -9.38 15.98 -54.63
N VAL A 249 -9.38 15.02 -53.74
CA VAL A 249 -10.20 14.98 -52.54
C VAL A 249 -9.31 14.66 -51.35
N GLU A 250 -9.70 15.11 -50.18
CA GLU A 250 -8.95 14.91 -48.94
C GLU A 250 -9.86 14.47 -47.80
N THR A 251 -9.26 13.76 -46.86
CA THR A 251 -9.85 13.49 -45.57
C THR A 251 -8.81 13.64 -44.47
N THR A 252 -9.17 14.26 -43.36
CA THR A 252 -8.31 14.34 -42.20
C THR A 252 -8.72 13.23 -41.23
N VAL A 253 -7.78 12.36 -40.86
CA VAL A 253 -7.94 11.34 -39.85
C VAL A 253 -7.42 11.90 -38.55
N ASN A 254 -8.24 11.81 -37.49
CA ASN A 254 -7.87 12.20 -36.14
C ASN A 254 -7.89 10.96 -35.25
N ILE A 255 -6.80 10.70 -34.56
CA ILE A 255 -6.66 9.61 -33.58
C ILE A 255 -6.14 10.22 -32.28
N GLY A 256 -6.95 10.28 -31.23
CA GLY A 256 -6.52 10.81 -29.92
C GLY A 256 -5.98 12.24 -29.97
N GLY A 257 -6.39 13.07 -30.92
CA GLY A 257 -5.93 14.45 -31.10
C GLY A 257 -4.75 14.59 -32.08
N VAL A 258 -4.09 13.50 -32.47
CA VAL A 258 -3.07 13.52 -33.54
C VAL A 258 -3.77 13.36 -34.89
N THR A 259 -3.42 14.19 -35.87
CA THR A 259 -4.09 14.24 -37.18
C THR A 259 -3.11 14.02 -38.32
N ASP A 260 -3.64 13.41 -39.36
CA ASP A 260 -2.99 13.36 -40.68
C ASP A 260 -4.05 13.57 -41.78
N THR A 261 -3.68 14.28 -42.84
CA THR A 261 -4.58 14.55 -43.97
C THR A 261 -4.11 13.72 -45.15
N TRP A 262 -4.96 12.79 -45.60
CA TRP A 262 -4.70 11.93 -46.73
C TRP A 262 -5.39 12.45 -47.99
N ARG A 263 -4.63 12.59 -49.09
CA ARG A 263 -5.09 13.13 -50.36
C ARG A 263 -5.16 12.04 -51.44
N VAL A 264 -6.20 12.12 -52.24
CA VAL A 264 -6.37 11.32 -53.47
C VAL A 264 -6.47 12.25 -54.66
N THR A 265 -5.47 12.23 -55.54
CA THR A 265 -5.38 13.05 -56.76
C THR A 265 -5.76 12.21 -57.97
N ASN A 266 -6.62 12.74 -58.83
CA ASN A 266 -7.04 12.09 -60.06
C ASN A 266 -5.89 12.06 -61.10
N ARG A 267 -5.97 11.09 -62.01
CA ARG A 267 -5.07 11.03 -63.18
C ARG A 267 -5.35 12.17 -64.15
N ASN A 268 -4.36 12.49 -64.99
CA ASN A 268 -4.56 13.39 -66.11
C ASN A 268 -5.57 12.80 -67.10
N GLN A 269 -6.17 13.69 -67.91
CA GLN A 269 -6.98 13.30 -69.08
C GLN A 269 -6.13 12.67 -70.16
#